data_52ff11673cbbf90625f154a76b724215
#
_entry.id   52ff11673cbbf90625f154a76b724215
#
_cell.length_a   1.000
_cell.length_b   1.000
_cell.length_c   1.000
_cell.angle_alpha   90.00
_cell.angle_beta   90.00
_cell.angle_gamma   90.00
#
_symmetry.space_group_name_H-M   'P 1'
#
loop_
_entity.id
_entity.type
_entity.pdbx_description
1 polymer ?
#
loop_
_entity_poly.entity_id
_entity_poly.type
_entity_poly.pdbx_seq_one_letter_code
_entity_poly.pdbx_strand_id
1 'polypeptide(L)'
;GIGTPCPQGQGHETVFAQFAADMWQVPMEDVFVTVADTGQVTQGYGTIASRSTVTASGAIKIASDTVQEKAFTIAANMLEASETDLEMRDSGIGVKGVPDIHVTWRDIARAAKPGWDNQRPDGVEAGLESTSYYEPPTVTWAYAANAALVWIDAETGQIDIEKYVEVHDAGLLVNPGLADGQVIGGLVQGLGGGLLEELAYDDQGQLLTGSLADYLLPTASDVPPIEVIHMETPSPLNAFGVKGLGEGGAIAPPVVIANAVCDALRPFKAELS
;
A
#
# COMPACT_ATOMS: atom_id res chain seq x y z
N GLY A 1 -6.22 16.51 -3.76
CA GLY A 1 -4.93 15.96 -3.36
C GLY A 1 -5.10 14.95 -2.24
N ILE A 2 -4.61 13.74 -2.44
CA ILE A 2 -4.57 12.72 -1.39
C ILE A 2 -3.38 13.08 -0.53
N GLY A 3 -3.63 13.73 0.58
CA GLY A 3 -2.55 14.19 1.39
C GLY A 3 -2.34 13.34 2.59
N THR A 4 -1.25 12.58 2.64
CA THR A 4 -0.72 12.24 3.94
C THR A 4 0.44 11.27 3.99
N PRO A 5 0.51 10.13 3.31
CA PRO A 5 1.73 9.34 3.41
C PRO A 5 2.84 10.00 2.59
N CYS A 6 4.00 10.10 3.20
CA CYS A 6 5.20 10.45 2.46
C CYS A 6 5.74 9.15 1.86
N PRO A 7 5.75 8.97 0.53
CA PRO A 7 6.26 7.76 -0.09
C PRO A 7 7.76 7.63 0.13
N GLN A 8 8.18 6.39 0.38
CA GLN A 8 9.58 6.01 0.56
C GLN A 8 9.98 4.91 -0.44
N GLY A 9 9.30 4.86 -1.59
CA GLY A 9 9.50 3.87 -2.64
C GLY A 9 8.42 2.80 -2.73
N GLN A 10 7.37 2.83 -1.89
CA GLN A 10 6.32 1.81 -1.85
C GLN A 10 5.29 1.90 -2.98
N GLY A 11 5.40 2.87 -3.89
CA GLY A 11 4.47 3.04 -5.01
C GLY A 11 3.10 3.58 -4.61
N HIS A 12 3.03 4.45 -3.62
CA HIS A 12 1.77 5.02 -3.13
C HIS A 12 0.96 5.73 -4.21
N GLU A 13 1.62 6.53 -5.07
CA GLU A 13 0.95 7.23 -6.17
C GLU A 13 0.23 6.26 -7.09
N THR A 14 0.86 5.14 -7.43
CA THR A 14 0.26 4.11 -8.27
C THR A 14 -0.94 3.46 -7.58
N VAL A 15 -0.77 3.01 -6.34
CA VAL A 15 -1.83 2.32 -5.58
C VAL A 15 -3.03 3.24 -5.35
N PHE A 16 -2.81 4.50 -5.01
CA PHE A 16 -3.90 5.45 -4.78
C PHE A 16 -4.61 5.85 -6.08
N ALA A 17 -3.84 5.94 -7.19
CA ALA A 17 -4.43 6.14 -8.50
C ALA A 17 -5.33 4.95 -8.90
N GLN A 18 -4.92 3.70 -8.62
CA GLN A 18 -5.73 2.51 -8.87
C GLN A 18 -7.05 2.56 -8.10
N PHE A 19 -7.03 2.86 -6.79
CA PHE A 19 -8.28 3.00 -6.02
C PHE A 19 -9.20 4.06 -6.60
N ALA A 20 -8.68 5.22 -6.95
CA ALA A 20 -9.50 6.30 -7.51
C ALA A 20 -10.01 5.95 -8.91
N ALA A 21 -9.18 5.39 -9.77
CA ALA A 21 -9.57 4.98 -11.12
C ALA A 21 -10.71 3.96 -11.11
N ASP A 22 -10.60 2.93 -10.25
CA ASP A 22 -11.65 1.91 -10.10
C ASP A 22 -12.96 2.51 -9.57
N MET A 23 -12.87 3.38 -8.57
CA MET A 23 -14.06 4.02 -8.00
C MET A 23 -14.78 4.97 -8.97
N TRP A 24 -14.02 5.63 -9.86
CA TRP A 24 -14.57 6.59 -10.81
C TRP A 24 -14.80 6.01 -12.21
N GLN A 25 -14.44 4.74 -12.42
CA GLN A 25 -14.49 4.06 -13.72
C GLN A 25 -13.83 4.91 -14.83
N VAL A 26 -12.64 5.40 -14.54
CA VAL A 26 -11.83 6.20 -15.46
C VAL A 26 -10.48 5.53 -15.69
N PRO A 27 -9.81 5.79 -16.82
CA PRO A 27 -8.45 5.35 -17.05
C PRO A 27 -7.50 5.87 -15.97
N MET A 28 -6.54 5.06 -15.56
CA MET A 28 -5.59 5.41 -14.49
C MET A 28 -4.74 6.65 -14.86
N GLU A 29 -4.46 6.85 -16.15
CA GLU A 29 -3.77 8.02 -16.68
C GLU A 29 -4.51 9.35 -16.48
N ASP A 30 -5.82 9.31 -16.22
CA ASP A 30 -6.63 10.48 -15.91
C ASP A 30 -6.63 10.82 -14.41
N VAL A 31 -5.98 10.02 -13.58
CA VAL A 31 -5.91 10.21 -12.13
C VAL A 31 -4.54 10.77 -11.73
N PHE A 32 -4.54 11.93 -11.11
CA PHE A 32 -3.33 12.55 -10.57
C PHE A 32 -3.32 12.46 -9.05
N VAL A 33 -2.27 11.84 -8.51
CA VAL A 33 -2.05 11.70 -7.07
C VAL A 33 -0.93 12.64 -6.65
N THR A 34 -1.19 13.45 -5.64
CA THR A 34 -0.17 14.29 -4.99
C THR A 34 -0.06 13.87 -3.53
N VAL A 35 1.16 13.52 -3.12
CA VAL A 35 1.48 13.09 -1.75
C VAL A 35 2.66 13.88 -1.21
N ALA A 36 2.83 13.91 0.10
CA ALA A 36 3.98 14.51 0.78
C ALA A 36 4.23 16.02 0.53
N ASP A 37 3.25 16.74 0.03
CA ASP A 37 3.36 18.19 -0.18
C ASP A 37 2.62 18.96 0.92
N THR A 38 3.36 19.49 1.89
CA THR A 38 2.80 20.27 3.01
C THR A 38 2.23 21.62 2.58
N GLY A 39 2.50 22.08 1.36
CA GLY A 39 1.86 23.24 0.75
C GLY A 39 0.42 22.99 0.32
N GLN A 40 0.07 21.73 0.08
CA GLN A 40 -1.27 21.32 -0.37
C GLN A 40 -2.05 20.61 0.74
N VAL A 41 -1.36 20.01 1.71
CA VAL A 41 -1.95 19.17 2.75
C VAL A 41 -1.56 19.67 4.14
N THR A 42 -2.57 20.01 4.93
CA THR A 42 -2.37 20.60 6.26
C THR A 42 -1.95 19.60 7.33
N GLN A 43 -2.22 18.30 7.14
CA GLN A 43 -1.88 17.24 8.10
C GLN A 43 -1.42 15.97 7.38
N GLY A 44 -0.40 15.32 7.92
CA GLY A 44 0.09 14.03 7.48
C GLY A 44 0.97 13.38 8.51
N TYR A 45 0.89 12.06 8.62
CA TYR A 45 1.65 11.28 9.61
C TYR A 45 2.87 10.57 9.04
N GLY A 46 3.13 10.75 7.75
CA GLY A 46 4.14 9.96 7.06
C GLY A 46 3.74 8.49 6.85
N THR A 47 4.69 7.69 6.40
CA THR A 47 4.50 6.26 6.12
C THR A 47 5.17 5.45 7.21
N ILE A 48 4.37 4.87 8.10
CA ILE A 48 4.81 4.06 9.24
C ILE A 48 3.76 3.00 9.57
N ALA A 49 4.17 1.96 10.32
CA ALA A 49 3.29 0.93 10.88
C ALA A 49 2.40 0.23 9.83
N SER A 50 2.88 0.12 8.60
CA SER A 50 2.23 -0.59 7.49
C SER A 50 0.77 -0.18 7.23
N ARG A 51 0.39 1.05 7.53
CA ARG A 51 -1.01 1.52 7.57
C ARG A 51 -1.44 2.40 6.41
N SER A 52 -0.51 2.87 5.57
CA SER A 52 -0.79 3.91 4.58
C SER A 52 -1.89 3.54 3.60
N THR A 53 -1.87 2.32 3.06
CA THR A 53 -2.90 1.84 2.13
C THR A 53 -4.28 1.79 2.80
N VAL A 54 -4.36 1.30 4.04
CA VAL A 54 -5.62 1.20 4.80
C VAL A 54 -6.24 2.57 5.05
N THR A 55 -5.42 3.51 5.54
CA THR A 55 -5.92 4.85 5.92
C THR A 55 -6.24 5.70 4.69
N ALA A 56 -5.38 5.69 3.69
CA ALA A 56 -5.59 6.48 2.47
C ALA A 56 -6.75 5.95 1.63
N SER A 57 -6.88 4.63 1.44
CA SER A 57 -8.00 4.07 0.69
C SER A 57 -9.35 4.39 1.34
N GLY A 58 -9.44 4.34 2.67
CA GLY A 58 -10.64 4.74 3.39
C GLY A 58 -10.99 6.21 3.21
N ALA A 59 -10.00 7.10 3.26
CA ALA A 59 -10.21 8.52 3.00
C ALA A 59 -10.58 8.80 1.53
N ILE A 60 -9.92 8.13 0.58
CA ILE A 60 -10.27 8.21 -0.85
C ILE A 60 -11.73 7.79 -1.06
N LYS A 61 -12.15 6.69 -0.43
CA LYS A 61 -13.53 6.21 -0.54
C LYS A 61 -14.54 7.24 -0.04
N ILE A 62 -14.37 7.75 1.16
CA ILE A 62 -15.30 8.74 1.74
C ILE A 62 -15.39 9.99 0.87
N ALA A 63 -14.23 10.52 0.44
CA ALA A 63 -14.20 11.69 -0.43
C ALA A 63 -14.86 11.42 -1.79
N SER A 64 -14.56 10.27 -2.39
CA SER A 64 -15.17 9.86 -3.66
C SER A 64 -16.67 9.68 -3.55
N ASP A 65 -17.17 8.98 -2.53
CA ASP A 65 -18.61 8.79 -2.31
C ASP A 65 -19.31 10.16 -2.24
N THR A 66 -18.80 11.10 -1.44
CA THR A 66 -19.38 12.45 -1.31
C THR A 66 -19.42 13.20 -2.65
N VAL A 67 -18.34 13.11 -3.44
CA VAL A 67 -18.29 13.80 -4.75
C VAL A 67 -19.16 13.09 -5.77
N GLN A 68 -19.23 11.75 -5.73
CA GLN A 68 -20.12 10.97 -6.60
C GLN A 68 -21.58 11.27 -6.34
N GLU A 69 -22.03 11.32 -5.08
CA GLU A 69 -23.40 11.72 -4.72
C GLU A 69 -23.75 13.07 -5.33
N LYS A 70 -22.86 14.07 -5.18
CA LYS A 70 -23.05 15.39 -5.79
C LYS A 70 -23.09 15.31 -7.32
N ALA A 71 -22.22 14.52 -7.93
CA ALA A 71 -22.17 14.34 -9.39
C ALA A 71 -23.46 13.68 -9.92
N PHE A 72 -23.99 12.69 -9.23
CA PHE A 72 -25.28 12.06 -9.57
C PHE A 72 -26.42 13.04 -9.48
N THR A 73 -26.49 13.87 -8.44
CA THR A 73 -27.52 14.91 -8.30
C THR A 73 -27.47 15.92 -9.46
N ILE A 74 -26.26 16.35 -9.86
CA ILE A 74 -26.11 17.26 -11.01
C ILE A 74 -26.49 16.55 -12.32
N ALA A 75 -26.05 15.31 -12.53
CA ALA A 75 -26.39 14.53 -13.71
C ALA A 75 -27.90 14.28 -13.83
N ALA A 76 -28.57 13.97 -12.72
CA ALA A 76 -30.03 13.81 -12.66
C ALA A 76 -30.78 15.06 -13.15
N ASN A 77 -30.31 16.23 -12.71
CA ASN A 77 -30.86 17.50 -13.18
C ASN A 77 -30.62 17.75 -14.66
N MET A 78 -29.39 17.44 -15.14
CA MET A 78 -29.01 17.63 -16.55
C MET A 78 -29.74 16.69 -17.50
N LEU A 79 -30.02 15.45 -17.04
CA LEU A 79 -30.67 14.40 -17.81
C LEU A 79 -32.22 14.36 -17.62
N GLU A 80 -32.74 15.21 -16.75
CA GLU A 80 -34.18 15.21 -16.36
C GLU A 80 -34.64 13.81 -15.90
N ALA A 81 -33.76 13.10 -15.16
CA ALA A 81 -33.97 11.71 -14.72
C ALA A 81 -33.87 11.60 -13.19
N SER A 82 -34.42 10.53 -12.63
CA SER A 82 -34.21 10.22 -11.21
C SER A 82 -32.78 9.69 -10.98
N GLU A 83 -32.15 10.05 -9.87
CA GLU A 83 -30.86 9.51 -9.49
C GLU A 83 -30.82 7.97 -9.43
N THR A 84 -31.95 7.36 -9.05
CA THR A 84 -32.13 5.91 -9.01
C THR A 84 -32.08 5.23 -10.37
N ASP A 85 -32.37 5.99 -11.45
CA ASP A 85 -32.34 5.50 -12.82
C ASP A 85 -30.99 5.75 -13.52
N LEU A 86 -30.03 6.33 -12.80
CA LEU A 86 -28.68 6.60 -13.32
C LEU A 86 -27.69 5.54 -12.90
N GLU A 87 -26.65 5.40 -13.72
CA GLU A 87 -25.49 4.57 -13.47
C GLU A 87 -24.20 5.27 -13.88
N MET A 88 -23.12 4.96 -13.19
CA MET A 88 -21.79 5.41 -13.59
C MET A 88 -21.33 4.64 -14.83
N ARG A 89 -20.57 5.31 -15.69
CA ARG A 89 -19.95 4.76 -16.91
C ARG A 89 -18.54 5.30 -17.05
N ASP A 90 -17.75 4.68 -17.93
CA ASP A 90 -16.34 5.03 -18.17
C ASP A 90 -16.09 6.52 -18.44
N SER A 91 -17.04 7.22 -19.03
CA SER A 91 -16.90 8.63 -19.41
C SER A 91 -17.78 9.60 -18.62
N GLY A 92 -18.60 9.13 -17.69
CA GLY A 92 -19.55 9.99 -16.97
C GLY A 92 -20.70 9.24 -16.31
N ILE A 93 -21.89 9.82 -16.35
CA ILE A 93 -23.11 9.26 -15.76
C ILE A 93 -24.19 9.19 -16.83
N GLY A 94 -24.88 8.06 -16.95
CA GLY A 94 -25.91 7.84 -17.94
C GLY A 94 -27.15 7.16 -17.38
N VAL A 95 -28.22 7.14 -18.18
CA VAL A 95 -29.46 6.47 -17.83
C VAL A 95 -29.33 4.97 -18.01
N LYS A 96 -29.71 4.20 -17.00
CA LYS A 96 -29.66 2.73 -17.02
C LYS A 96 -30.41 2.16 -18.22
N GLY A 97 -29.72 1.27 -18.94
CA GLY A 97 -30.27 0.60 -20.11
C GLY A 97 -30.42 1.48 -21.36
N VAL A 98 -30.00 2.76 -21.35
CA VAL A 98 -30.08 3.68 -22.50
C VAL A 98 -28.67 4.19 -22.83
N PRO A 99 -27.93 3.52 -23.74
CA PRO A 99 -26.51 3.85 -23.99
C PRO A 99 -26.27 5.29 -24.46
N ASP A 100 -27.17 5.83 -25.26
CA ASP A 100 -27.02 7.14 -25.90
C ASP A 100 -27.34 8.33 -25.00
N ILE A 101 -27.97 8.10 -23.82
CA ILE A 101 -28.33 9.17 -22.89
C ILE A 101 -27.35 9.18 -21.72
N HIS A 102 -26.38 10.09 -21.78
CA HIS A 102 -25.38 10.27 -20.73
C HIS A 102 -24.81 11.69 -20.73
N VAL A 103 -24.21 12.07 -19.62
CA VAL A 103 -23.40 13.30 -19.45
C VAL A 103 -21.98 12.91 -19.08
N THR A 104 -21.00 13.60 -19.66
CA THR A 104 -19.60 13.31 -19.40
C THR A 104 -19.14 13.92 -18.07
N TRP A 105 -18.07 13.37 -17.49
CA TRP A 105 -17.42 13.97 -16.31
C TRP A 105 -17.06 15.44 -16.53
N ARG A 106 -16.68 15.80 -17.77
CA ARG A 106 -16.40 17.20 -18.15
C ARG A 106 -17.63 18.09 -18.08
N ASP A 107 -18.77 17.61 -18.52
CA ASP A 107 -20.02 18.36 -18.51
C ASP A 107 -20.53 18.55 -17.09
N ILE A 108 -20.46 17.50 -16.27
CA ILE A 108 -20.80 17.55 -14.84
C ILE A 108 -19.88 18.54 -14.11
N ALA A 109 -18.57 18.47 -14.37
CA ALA A 109 -17.61 19.40 -13.77
C ALA A 109 -17.84 20.87 -14.20
N ARG A 110 -18.30 21.08 -15.46
CA ARG A 110 -18.66 22.41 -15.94
C ARG A 110 -19.93 22.91 -15.24
N ALA A 111 -20.95 22.07 -15.13
CA ALA A 111 -22.20 22.38 -14.44
C ALA A 111 -21.98 22.69 -12.94
N ALA A 112 -21.02 22.03 -12.31
CA ALA A 112 -20.67 22.24 -10.91
C ALA A 112 -19.91 23.54 -10.62
N LYS A 113 -19.35 24.21 -11.65
CA LYS A 113 -18.60 25.47 -11.45
C LYS A 113 -19.48 26.59 -10.89
N PRO A 114 -18.92 27.50 -10.08
CA PRO A 114 -19.61 28.74 -9.73
C PRO A 114 -19.79 29.58 -11.00
N GLY A 115 -20.99 30.13 -11.21
CA GLY A 115 -21.30 30.94 -12.39
C GLY A 115 -22.79 31.16 -12.53
N TRP A 116 -23.16 32.04 -13.46
CA TRP A 116 -24.55 32.46 -13.71
C TRP A 116 -25.29 31.49 -14.67
N ASP A 117 -24.51 30.73 -15.43
CA ASP A 117 -24.95 29.77 -16.45
C ASP A 117 -24.76 28.31 -16.01
N ASN A 118 -24.57 28.10 -14.71
CA ASN A 118 -24.44 26.74 -14.20
C ASN A 118 -25.77 25.97 -14.30
N GLN A 119 -25.67 24.67 -14.56
CA GLN A 119 -26.82 23.76 -14.58
C GLN A 119 -26.93 22.97 -13.26
N ARG A 120 -26.39 23.52 -12.21
CA ARG A 120 -26.43 22.93 -10.88
C ARG A 120 -27.80 23.15 -10.25
N PRO A 121 -28.41 22.11 -9.66
CA PRO A 121 -29.67 22.23 -8.94
C PRO A 121 -29.57 23.21 -7.75
N ASP A 122 -30.68 23.82 -7.39
CA ASP A 122 -30.77 24.66 -6.19
C ASP A 122 -30.41 23.87 -4.95
N GLY A 123 -29.58 24.45 -4.08
CA GLY A 123 -29.12 23.84 -2.85
C GLY A 123 -27.85 22.95 -2.98
N VAL A 124 -27.39 22.67 -4.19
CA VAL A 124 -26.11 21.95 -4.42
C VAL A 124 -24.98 22.97 -4.42
N GLU A 125 -23.97 22.76 -3.59
CA GLU A 125 -22.78 23.60 -3.53
C GLU A 125 -21.95 23.56 -4.82
N ALA A 126 -21.26 24.65 -5.13
CA ALA A 126 -20.34 24.69 -6.27
C ALA A 126 -19.10 23.82 -6.04
N GLY A 127 -18.49 23.36 -7.15
CA GLY A 127 -17.30 22.53 -7.15
C GLY A 127 -17.57 21.05 -6.96
N LEU A 128 -16.64 20.21 -7.47
CA LEU A 128 -16.60 18.76 -7.28
C LEU A 128 -15.34 18.43 -6.46
N GLU A 129 -15.40 18.79 -5.20
CA GLU A 129 -14.28 18.57 -4.27
C GLU A 129 -14.81 18.09 -2.92
N SER A 130 -14.00 17.28 -2.23
CA SER A 130 -14.27 16.84 -0.87
C SER A 130 -12.95 16.62 -0.12
N THR A 131 -12.94 16.96 1.15
CA THR A 131 -11.85 16.61 2.06
C THR A 131 -12.39 15.67 3.12
N SER A 132 -11.72 14.55 3.31
CA SER A 132 -12.12 13.53 4.27
C SER A 132 -10.95 13.00 5.07
N TYR A 133 -11.27 12.50 6.25
CA TYR A 133 -10.35 11.80 7.13
C TYR A 133 -10.92 10.41 7.41
N TYR A 134 -10.05 9.42 7.51
CA TYR A 134 -10.45 8.06 7.83
C TYR A 134 -9.60 7.52 8.97
N GLU A 135 -10.26 7.03 9.98
CA GLU A 135 -9.67 6.32 11.10
C GLU A 135 -10.23 4.90 11.11
N PRO A 136 -9.39 3.87 10.88
CA PRO A 136 -9.85 2.49 11.00
C PRO A 136 -10.18 2.19 12.48
N PRO A 137 -11.19 1.33 12.75
CA PRO A 137 -11.63 1.03 14.11
C PRO A 137 -10.52 0.36 14.95
N THR A 138 -9.57 -0.29 14.32
CA THR A 138 -8.37 -0.86 14.91
C THR A 138 -7.34 -1.16 13.81
N VAL A 139 -6.18 -1.71 14.18
CA VAL A 139 -5.15 -2.14 13.24
C VAL A 139 -5.62 -3.34 12.40
N THR A 140 -5.21 -3.38 11.14
CA THR A 140 -5.48 -4.47 10.20
C THR A 140 -4.22 -5.31 10.04
N TRP A 141 -4.11 -6.35 10.87
CA TRP A 141 -2.94 -7.21 10.90
C TRP A 141 -2.80 -8.02 9.62
N ALA A 142 -1.59 -7.98 9.01
CA ALA A 142 -1.15 -8.97 8.05
C ALA A 142 -0.73 -10.26 8.76
N TYR A 143 -0.63 -11.34 8.01
CA TYR A 143 -0.13 -12.63 8.49
C TYR A 143 0.93 -13.14 7.52
N ALA A 144 1.94 -13.82 8.03
CA ALA A 144 2.92 -14.49 7.20
C ALA A 144 3.37 -15.79 7.85
N ALA A 145 3.77 -16.74 7.01
CA ALA A 145 4.50 -17.94 7.38
C ALA A 145 5.76 -18.01 6.53
N ASN A 146 6.91 -18.27 7.18
CA ASN A 146 8.19 -18.22 6.53
C ASN A 146 8.95 -19.52 6.76
N ALA A 147 9.72 -19.95 5.74
CA ALA A 147 10.60 -21.10 5.81
C ALA A 147 11.91 -20.84 5.04
N ALA A 148 13.00 -21.33 5.57
CA ALA A 148 14.32 -21.26 4.92
C ALA A 148 14.97 -22.64 4.87
N LEU A 149 15.66 -22.91 3.76
CA LEU A 149 16.59 -24.01 3.63
C LEU A 149 17.99 -23.48 3.66
N VAL A 150 18.78 -23.92 4.63
CA VAL A 150 20.17 -23.47 4.81
C VAL A 150 21.14 -24.63 4.71
N TRP A 151 22.32 -24.31 4.22
CA TRP A 151 23.50 -25.16 4.29
C TRP A 151 24.57 -24.48 5.11
N ILE A 152 25.27 -25.22 5.97
CA ILE A 152 26.33 -24.68 6.84
C ILE A 152 27.60 -25.47 6.62
N ASP A 153 28.67 -24.77 6.29
CA ASP A 153 30.01 -25.36 6.26
C ASP A 153 30.49 -25.57 7.69
N ALA A 154 30.67 -26.83 8.06
CA ALA A 154 31.05 -27.21 9.42
C ALA A 154 32.50 -26.81 9.80
N GLU A 155 33.36 -26.52 8.83
CA GLU A 155 34.73 -26.09 9.06
C GLU A 155 34.88 -24.59 9.23
N THR A 156 34.11 -23.82 8.43
CA THR A 156 34.19 -22.36 8.38
C THR A 156 33.10 -21.67 9.15
N GLY A 157 31.95 -22.33 9.34
CA GLY A 157 30.74 -21.74 9.90
C GLY A 157 29.95 -20.88 8.90
N GLN A 158 30.35 -20.87 7.62
CA GLN A 158 29.64 -20.13 6.58
C GLN A 158 28.20 -20.67 6.42
N ILE A 159 27.25 -19.75 6.34
CA ILE A 159 25.82 -20.05 6.15
C ILE A 159 25.44 -19.66 4.73
N ASP A 160 24.95 -20.61 3.95
CA ASP A 160 24.37 -20.37 2.63
C ASP A 160 22.85 -20.66 2.69
N ILE A 161 22.04 -19.70 2.26
CA ILE A 161 20.59 -19.86 2.18
C ILE A 161 20.25 -20.36 0.78
N GLU A 162 19.94 -21.65 0.66
CA GLU A 162 19.60 -22.26 -0.62
C GLU A 162 18.25 -21.81 -1.16
N LYS A 163 17.28 -21.56 -0.25
CA LYS A 163 15.94 -21.10 -0.61
C LYS A 163 15.26 -20.43 0.58
N TYR A 164 14.50 -19.38 0.29
CA TYR A 164 13.60 -18.76 1.24
C TYR A 164 12.18 -18.71 0.67
N VAL A 165 11.18 -19.07 1.46
CA VAL A 165 9.77 -19.02 1.08
C VAL A 165 9.00 -18.21 2.09
N GLU A 166 8.23 -17.24 1.62
CA GLU A 166 7.28 -16.50 2.42
C GLU A 166 5.88 -16.64 1.86
N VAL A 167 4.94 -17.11 2.69
CA VAL A 167 3.51 -17.05 2.43
C VAL A 167 2.95 -15.84 3.16
N HIS A 168 2.49 -14.84 2.44
CA HIS A 168 2.07 -13.56 2.98
C HIS A 168 0.59 -13.28 2.72
N ASP A 169 -0.13 -12.75 3.71
CA ASP A 169 -1.53 -12.33 3.61
C ASP A 169 -1.67 -10.86 4.02
N ALA A 170 -1.79 -9.99 3.03
CA ALA A 170 -2.06 -8.56 3.21
C ALA A 170 -3.52 -8.18 2.88
N GLY A 171 -4.45 -9.13 2.98
CA GLY A 171 -5.82 -8.93 2.50
C GLY A 171 -5.89 -8.91 0.99
N LEU A 172 -6.77 -8.10 0.41
CA LEU A 172 -6.79 -7.93 -1.04
C LEU A 172 -5.57 -7.17 -1.52
N LEU A 173 -4.90 -7.69 -2.54
CA LEU A 173 -3.75 -7.04 -3.16
C LEU A 173 -4.21 -6.04 -4.22
N VAL A 174 -3.87 -4.78 -4.01
CA VAL A 174 -4.19 -3.72 -4.97
C VAL A 174 -3.28 -3.78 -6.20
N ASN A 175 -2.00 -4.05 -5.96
CA ASN A 175 -0.99 -4.18 -7.01
C ASN A 175 -0.01 -5.30 -6.65
N PRO A 176 -0.15 -6.50 -7.23
CA PRO A 176 0.71 -7.64 -6.90
C PRO A 176 2.20 -7.36 -7.11
N GLY A 177 2.60 -6.70 -8.20
CA GLY A 177 4.01 -6.41 -8.47
C GLY A 177 4.66 -5.48 -7.44
N LEU A 178 3.92 -4.48 -6.95
CA LEU A 178 4.38 -3.61 -5.86
C LEU A 178 4.39 -4.36 -4.52
N ALA A 179 3.44 -5.26 -4.31
CA ALA A 179 3.39 -6.10 -3.12
C ALA A 179 4.60 -7.04 -3.04
N ASP A 180 4.94 -7.72 -4.14
CA ASP A 180 6.15 -8.55 -4.24
C ASP A 180 7.40 -7.75 -3.92
N GLY A 181 7.55 -6.58 -4.52
CA GLY A 181 8.69 -5.70 -4.26
C GLY A 181 8.80 -5.29 -2.80
N GLN A 182 7.68 -5.04 -2.14
CA GLN A 182 7.64 -4.66 -0.73
C GLN A 182 8.00 -5.84 0.19
N VAL A 183 7.44 -7.02 -0.06
CA VAL A 183 7.72 -8.23 0.72
C VAL A 183 9.18 -8.64 0.55
N ILE A 184 9.69 -8.74 -0.69
CA ILE A 184 11.07 -9.12 -0.96
C ILE A 184 12.06 -8.10 -0.37
N GLY A 185 11.79 -6.81 -0.54
CA GLY A 185 12.64 -5.76 0.02
C GLY A 185 12.70 -5.80 1.55
N GLY A 186 11.56 -6.01 2.20
CA GLY A 186 11.48 -6.21 3.65
C GLY A 186 12.24 -7.46 4.10
N LEU A 187 12.07 -8.57 3.38
CA LEU A 187 12.76 -9.83 3.67
C LEU A 187 14.28 -9.67 3.59
N VAL A 188 14.80 -9.03 2.56
CA VAL A 188 16.24 -8.77 2.42
C VAL A 188 16.77 -7.90 3.57
N GLN A 189 16.00 -6.88 3.99
CA GLN A 189 16.35 -6.10 5.17
C GLN A 189 16.41 -6.96 6.43
N GLY A 190 15.44 -7.86 6.63
CA GLY A 190 15.44 -8.79 7.75
C GLY A 190 16.59 -9.78 7.73
N LEU A 191 16.99 -10.27 6.54
CA LEU A 191 18.19 -11.10 6.38
C LEU A 191 19.46 -10.32 6.74
N GLY A 192 19.56 -9.06 6.33
CA GLY A 192 20.67 -8.17 6.72
C GLY A 192 20.81 -8.06 8.22
N GLY A 193 19.71 -7.73 8.90
CA GLY A 193 19.70 -7.62 10.38
C GLY A 193 19.98 -8.94 11.11
N GLY A 194 19.71 -10.09 10.47
CA GLY A 194 19.96 -11.40 11.07
C GLY A 194 21.35 -11.97 10.82
N LEU A 195 22.05 -11.55 9.76
CA LEU A 195 23.28 -12.20 9.29
C LEU A 195 24.48 -11.26 9.13
N LEU A 196 24.26 -9.97 8.86
CA LEU A 196 25.31 -9.07 8.40
C LEU A 196 25.48 -7.82 9.25
N GLU A 197 24.37 -7.20 9.65
CA GLU A 197 24.35 -5.89 10.29
C GLU A 197 24.71 -5.99 11.77
N GLU A 198 25.79 -5.30 12.19
CA GLU A 198 26.24 -5.29 13.58
C GLU A 198 26.67 -3.88 14.00
N LEU A 199 26.20 -3.45 15.16
CA LEU A 199 26.71 -2.26 15.85
C LEU A 199 27.77 -2.67 16.86
N ALA A 200 29.00 -2.75 16.40
CA ALA A 200 30.16 -3.11 17.24
C ALA A 200 30.76 -1.89 17.95
N TYR A 201 31.05 -2.03 19.24
CA TYR A 201 31.69 -0.99 20.07
C TYR A 201 32.97 -1.51 20.69
N ASP A 202 33.94 -0.63 20.89
CA ASP A 202 35.12 -0.93 21.70
C ASP A 202 34.83 -0.85 23.21
N ASP A 203 35.85 -1.20 24.03
CA ASP A 203 35.76 -1.18 25.51
C ASP A 203 35.48 0.23 26.08
N GLN A 204 35.63 1.30 25.30
CA GLN A 204 35.41 2.68 25.69
C GLN A 204 34.03 3.21 25.19
N GLY A 205 33.24 2.36 24.51
CA GLY A 205 31.95 2.71 23.96
C GLY A 205 32.02 3.47 22.64
N GLN A 206 33.17 3.48 21.95
CA GLN A 206 33.29 4.04 20.62
C GLN A 206 32.72 3.07 19.59
N LEU A 207 31.81 3.56 18.73
CA LEU A 207 31.25 2.78 17.63
C LEU A 207 32.33 2.48 16.59
N LEU A 208 32.59 1.20 16.31
CA LEU A 208 33.58 0.72 15.34
C LEU A 208 32.94 0.61 13.94
N THR A 209 31.69 0.22 13.83
CA THR A 209 30.95 0.04 12.58
C THR A 209 30.20 1.31 12.17
N GLY A 210 30.88 2.47 12.22
CA GLY A 210 30.27 3.77 11.97
C GLY A 210 30.18 4.20 10.49
N SER A 211 30.63 3.35 9.57
CA SER A 211 30.57 3.62 8.12
C SER A 211 30.04 2.39 7.37
N LEU A 212 29.55 2.59 6.13
CA LEU A 212 29.11 1.48 5.27
C LEU A 212 30.24 0.57 4.78
N ALA A 213 31.50 0.88 5.11
CA ALA A 213 32.63 -0.04 4.89
C ALA A 213 32.72 -1.13 5.97
N ASP A 214 32.20 -0.84 7.15
CA ASP A 214 32.26 -1.70 8.33
C ASP A 214 30.91 -2.25 8.74
N TYR A 215 29.84 -1.45 8.54
CA TYR A 215 28.44 -1.86 8.74
C TYR A 215 27.92 -2.49 7.45
N LEU A 216 27.80 -3.81 7.44
CA LEU A 216 27.51 -4.57 6.24
C LEU A 216 26.02 -4.58 5.93
N LEU A 217 25.65 -4.04 4.75
CA LEU A 217 24.30 -4.19 4.19
C LEU A 217 24.28 -5.32 3.16
N PRO A 218 23.15 -6.06 3.03
CA PRO A 218 23.01 -7.06 1.98
C PRO A 218 23.22 -6.47 0.59
N THR A 219 24.01 -7.12 -0.22
CA THR A 219 24.16 -6.83 -1.65
C THR A 219 23.28 -7.79 -2.46
N ALA A 220 23.15 -7.55 -3.76
CA ALA A 220 22.38 -8.43 -4.62
C ALA A 220 22.92 -9.89 -4.68
N SER A 221 24.21 -10.08 -4.38
CA SER A 221 24.83 -11.41 -4.30
C SER A 221 24.53 -12.15 -3.00
N ASP A 222 24.10 -11.47 -1.97
CA ASP A 222 23.77 -12.05 -0.67
C ASP A 222 22.29 -12.48 -0.58
N VAL A 223 21.49 -12.10 -1.60
CA VAL A 223 20.07 -12.41 -1.63
C VAL A 223 19.85 -13.84 -2.15
N PRO A 224 19.25 -14.73 -1.35
CA PRO A 224 18.93 -16.08 -1.80
C PRO A 224 17.80 -16.11 -2.83
N PRO A 225 17.54 -17.26 -3.48
CA PRO A 225 16.29 -17.46 -4.19
C PRO A 225 15.09 -17.32 -3.26
N ILE A 226 14.23 -16.31 -3.52
CA ILE A 226 13.04 -16.01 -2.72
C ILE A 226 11.81 -16.40 -3.51
N GLU A 227 10.89 -17.12 -2.87
CA GLU A 227 9.56 -17.42 -3.38
C GLU A 227 8.52 -16.76 -2.47
N VAL A 228 7.71 -15.84 -3.04
CA VAL A 228 6.61 -15.19 -2.35
C VAL A 228 5.30 -15.80 -2.83
N ILE A 229 4.45 -16.22 -1.90
CA ILE A 229 3.12 -16.75 -2.15
C ILE A 229 2.12 -15.85 -1.43
N HIS A 230 1.20 -15.25 -2.18
CA HIS A 230 0.16 -14.42 -1.59
C HIS A 230 -1.08 -15.23 -1.23
N MET A 231 -1.57 -15.01 -0.03
CA MET A 231 -2.92 -15.37 0.39
C MET A 231 -3.75 -14.10 0.50
N GLU A 232 -5.02 -14.18 0.15
CA GLU A 232 -5.94 -13.07 0.24
C GLU A 232 -7.09 -13.40 1.18
N THR A 233 -6.99 -12.95 2.43
CA THR A 233 -8.07 -12.98 3.40
C THR A 233 -8.53 -11.55 3.67
N PRO A 234 -9.59 -11.07 3.00
CA PRO A 234 -10.02 -9.67 3.12
C PRO A 234 -10.30 -9.26 4.56
N SER A 235 -9.81 -8.09 4.95
CA SER A 235 -10.13 -7.50 6.24
C SER A 235 -11.57 -7.00 6.26
N PRO A 236 -12.39 -7.34 7.27
CA PRO A 236 -13.73 -6.78 7.42
C PRO A 236 -13.72 -5.35 7.99
N LEU A 237 -12.55 -4.81 8.33
CA LEU A 237 -12.41 -3.53 9.04
C LEU A 237 -12.31 -2.31 8.12
N ASN A 238 -12.23 -2.54 6.82
CA ASN A 238 -12.24 -1.46 5.81
C ASN A 238 -12.94 -1.93 4.53
N ALA A 239 -13.37 -0.97 3.71
CA ALA A 239 -14.21 -1.23 2.55
C ALA A 239 -13.50 -2.02 1.43
N PHE A 240 -12.17 -1.99 1.38
CA PHE A 240 -11.39 -2.64 0.33
C PHE A 240 -10.76 -3.97 0.76
N GLY A 241 -10.96 -4.38 2.01
CA GLY A 241 -10.41 -5.63 2.51
C GLY A 241 -8.88 -5.69 2.62
N VAL A 242 -8.20 -4.55 2.52
CA VAL A 242 -6.74 -4.45 2.58
C VAL A 242 -6.23 -4.58 4.02
N LYS A 243 -4.99 -5.05 4.17
CA LYS A 243 -4.25 -5.10 5.45
C LYS A 243 -2.91 -4.39 5.31
N GLY A 244 -2.18 -4.24 6.41
CA GLY A 244 -0.83 -3.74 6.39
C GLY A 244 0.10 -4.65 5.58
N LEU A 245 1.03 -4.08 4.81
CA LEU A 245 2.00 -4.83 4.02
C LEU A 245 3.44 -4.36 4.25
N GLY A 246 3.61 -3.07 4.56
CA GLY A 246 4.88 -2.37 4.46
C GLY A 246 6.08 -3.02 5.15
N GLU A 247 5.89 -3.55 6.36
CA GLU A 247 6.96 -4.08 7.21
C GLU A 247 6.92 -5.62 7.32
N GLY A 248 5.91 -6.26 6.71
CA GLY A 248 5.63 -7.69 6.90
C GLY A 248 6.82 -8.59 6.56
N GLY A 249 7.48 -8.35 5.44
CA GLY A 249 8.63 -9.13 5.01
C GLY A 249 9.84 -9.07 5.95
N ALA A 250 10.01 -7.97 6.71
CA ALA A 250 11.20 -7.78 7.55
C ALA A 250 11.12 -8.46 8.93
N ILE A 251 9.93 -8.87 9.36
CA ILE A 251 9.70 -9.31 10.76
C ILE A 251 10.27 -10.71 11.02
N ALA A 252 10.01 -11.64 10.13
CA ALA A 252 10.31 -13.05 10.37
C ALA A 252 11.75 -13.49 10.05
N PRO A 253 12.48 -12.94 9.05
CA PRO A 253 13.73 -13.52 8.59
C PRO A 253 14.79 -13.75 9.67
N PRO A 254 15.05 -12.85 10.63
CA PRO A 254 16.07 -13.12 11.65
C PRO A 254 15.77 -14.38 12.46
N VAL A 255 14.50 -14.59 12.84
CA VAL A 255 14.08 -15.75 13.62
C VAL A 255 14.06 -17.03 12.77
N VAL A 256 13.64 -16.92 11.52
CA VAL A 256 13.59 -18.07 10.58
C VAL A 256 15.00 -18.58 10.33
N ILE A 257 15.98 -17.69 10.09
CA ILE A 257 17.38 -18.09 9.90
C ILE A 257 17.96 -18.68 11.19
N ALA A 258 17.72 -18.06 12.34
CA ALA A 258 18.18 -18.62 13.61
C ALA A 258 17.64 -20.04 13.83
N ASN A 259 16.36 -20.27 13.57
CA ASN A 259 15.76 -21.61 13.67
C ASN A 259 16.36 -22.61 12.68
N ALA A 260 16.58 -22.21 11.43
CA ALA A 260 17.16 -23.07 10.40
C ALA A 260 18.62 -23.45 10.75
N VAL A 261 19.41 -22.48 11.24
CA VAL A 261 20.77 -22.72 11.71
C VAL A 261 20.79 -23.65 12.92
N CYS A 262 19.93 -23.45 13.92
CA CYS A 262 19.79 -24.36 15.05
C CYS A 262 19.45 -25.78 14.61
N ASP A 263 18.56 -25.93 13.63
CA ASP A 263 18.19 -27.25 13.11
C ASP A 263 19.37 -27.92 12.39
N ALA A 264 20.09 -27.19 11.55
CA ALA A 264 21.28 -27.69 10.85
C ALA A 264 22.40 -28.10 11.82
N LEU A 265 22.58 -27.39 12.92
CA LEU A 265 23.61 -27.64 13.94
C LEU A 265 23.19 -28.65 15.02
N ARG A 266 21.96 -29.19 14.97
CA ARG A 266 21.45 -30.19 15.92
C ARG A 266 22.38 -31.39 16.12
N PRO A 267 23.03 -31.97 15.08
CA PRO A 267 23.99 -33.06 15.27
C PRO A 267 25.18 -32.68 16.16
N PHE A 268 25.53 -31.41 16.20
CA PHE A 268 26.65 -30.89 17.00
C PHE A 268 26.27 -30.45 18.41
N LYS A 269 24.95 -30.54 18.75
CA LYS A 269 24.34 -30.05 20.01
C LYS A 269 24.66 -28.57 20.29
N ALA A 270 24.80 -27.76 19.23
CA ALA A 270 24.97 -26.33 19.34
C ALA A 270 23.61 -25.67 19.58
N GLU A 271 23.60 -24.67 20.46
CA GLU A 271 22.44 -23.82 20.72
C GLU A 271 22.86 -22.37 20.44
N LEU A 272 22.01 -21.62 19.74
CA LEU A 272 22.18 -20.17 19.60
C LEU A 272 21.61 -19.49 20.86
N SER A 273 22.40 -18.62 21.47
CA SER A 273 22.03 -17.88 22.69
C SER A 273 21.54 -16.46 22.34
#